data_9656a63fe8934a802851dfb539e1d0c2
#
_entry.id   9656a63fe8934a802851dfb539e1d0c2
#
_cell.length_a   1.000
_cell.length_b   1.000
_cell.length_c   1.000
_cell.angle_alpha   90.00
_cell.angle_beta   90.00
_cell.angle_gamma   90.00
#
_symmetry.space_group_name_H-M   'P 1'
#
loop_
_entity.id
_entity.type
_entity.pdbx_description
1 polymer ?
#
loop_
_entity_poly.entity_id
_entity_poly.type
_entity_poly.pdbx_seq_one_letter_code
_entity_poly.pdbx_strand_id
1 'polypeptide(L)'
;MQNLQRVTTEFVQEEDRFRVTGEGEDNETLVLWFTQRLLLLLIDHCSRWLVETSKKSQVFPATSEQTRMDIQAFAQESAKQEIRQEKAVTAQPRSKSFLIEEVDIKFGEEGIILTFKANKTPL
;
A
#
# COMPACT_ATOMS: atom_id res chain seq x y z
N MET A 1 -4.70 18.26 -2.60
CA MET A 1 -4.41 16.82 -2.48
C MET A 1 -3.24 16.46 -3.38
N GLN A 2 -2.27 15.77 -2.86
CA GLN A 2 -1.05 15.41 -3.58
C GLN A 2 -1.08 13.93 -3.96
N ASN A 3 -0.79 13.64 -5.22
CA ASN A 3 -0.73 12.26 -5.71
C ASN A 3 0.71 11.77 -5.67
N LEU A 4 0.91 10.58 -5.12
CA LEU A 4 2.21 9.94 -5.08
C LEU A 4 2.37 9.03 -6.28
N GLN A 5 3.46 9.19 -7.03
CA GLN A 5 3.74 8.39 -8.21
C GLN A 5 4.59 7.17 -7.89
N ARG A 6 5.50 7.29 -6.94
CA ARG A 6 6.36 6.20 -6.49
C ARG A 6 6.47 6.21 -4.99
N VAL A 7 6.54 5.04 -4.40
CA VAL A 7 6.70 4.90 -2.95
C VAL A 7 7.72 3.80 -2.65
N THR A 8 8.44 3.98 -1.55
CA THR A 8 9.34 2.97 -1.00
C THR A 8 8.97 2.76 0.46
N THR A 9 8.76 1.52 0.84
CA THR A 9 8.34 1.16 2.21
C THR A 9 9.49 0.47 2.93
N GLU A 10 9.78 0.92 4.15
CA GLU A 10 10.81 0.36 5.01
C GLU A 10 10.25 0.16 6.41
N PHE A 11 10.65 -0.93 7.07
CA PHE A 11 10.34 -1.12 8.48
C PHE A 11 11.51 -0.57 9.32
N VAL A 12 11.19 0.38 10.21
CA VAL A 12 12.17 0.97 11.12
C VAL A 12 12.02 0.31 12.48
N GLN A 13 12.90 -0.64 12.75
CA GLN A 13 12.79 -1.49 13.93
C GLN A 13 12.88 -0.71 15.24
N GLU A 14 13.74 0.31 15.31
CA GLU A 14 13.90 1.13 16.50
C GLU A 14 12.64 1.85 16.92
N GLU A 15 11.77 2.15 15.97
CA GLU A 15 10.50 2.87 16.23
C GLU A 15 9.27 1.98 16.15
N ASP A 16 9.44 0.74 15.74
CA ASP A 16 8.33 -0.20 15.51
C ASP A 16 7.28 0.39 14.55
N ARG A 17 7.75 1.08 13.53
CA ARG A 17 6.92 1.76 12.54
C ARG A 17 7.42 1.52 11.14
N PHE A 18 6.52 1.68 10.17
CA PHE A 18 6.88 1.66 8.77
C PHE A 18 7.04 3.08 8.26
N ARG A 19 8.11 3.29 7.51
CA ARG A 19 8.36 4.55 6.84
C ARG A 19 8.08 4.36 5.36
N VAL A 20 7.13 5.12 4.84
CA VAL A 20 6.81 5.14 3.42
C VAL A 20 7.31 6.46 2.85
N THR A 21 8.31 6.39 2.01
CA THR A 21 8.83 7.58 1.33
C THR A 21 8.19 7.65 -0.05
N GLY A 22 7.43 8.72 -0.28
CA GLY A 22 6.71 8.93 -1.53
C GLY A 22 7.25 10.08 -2.34
N GLU A 23 7.20 9.95 -3.66
CA GLU A 23 7.55 11.00 -4.58
C GLU A 23 6.30 11.45 -5.31
N GLY A 24 6.00 12.75 -5.23
CA GLY A 24 4.86 13.35 -5.90
C GLY A 24 5.16 13.79 -7.33
N GLU A 25 4.18 14.42 -7.97
CA GLU A 25 4.27 14.87 -9.35
C GLU A 25 5.35 15.94 -9.57
N ASP A 26 5.62 16.71 -8.51
CA ASP A 26 6.62 17.80 -8.56
C ASP A 26 8.03 17.33 -8.21
N ASN A 27 8.28 16.03 -8.18
CA ASN A 27 9.52 15.42 -7.69
C ASN A 27 9.83 15.74 -6.23
N GLU A 28 8.84 16.24 -5.48
CA GLU A 28 8.97 16.43 -4.05
C GLU A 28 8.79 15.10 -3.32
N THR A 29 9.59 14.89 -2.28
CA THR A 29 9.49 13.66 -1.48
C THR A 29 8.80 13.94 -0.16
N LEU A 30 7.95 13.01 0.26
CA LEU A 30 7.25 13.03 1.53
C LEU A 30 7.58 11.76 2.31
N VAL A 31 7.67 11.88 3.62
CA VAL A 31 7.85 10.74 4.50
C VAL A 31 6.55 10.52 5.27
N LEU A 32 5.97 9.34 5.10
CA LEU A 32 4.74 8.97 5.78
C LEU A 32 5.06 7.85 6.76
N TRP A 33 4.74 8.09 8.03
CA TRP A 33 4.95 7.11 9.07
C TRP A 33 3.66 6.38 9.37
N PHE A 34 3.73 5.05 9.37
CA PHE A 34 2.60 4.18 9.71
C PHE A 34 2.93 3.40 10.95
N THR A 35 2.00 3.35 11.90
CA THR A 35 2.13 2.36 12.97
C THR A 35 1.98 0.97 12.37
N GLN A 36 2.60 -0.01 12.99
CA GLN A 36 2.49 -1.40 12.54
C GLN A 36 1.02 -1.82 12.46
N ARG A 37 0.23 -1.45 13.45
CA ARG A 37 -1.20 -1.78 13.50
C ARG A 37 -1.95 -1.25 12.27
N LEU A 38 -1.74 0.02 11.92
CA LEU A 38 -2.45 0.64 10.81
C LEU A 38 -2.06 0.00 9.47
N LEU A 39 -0.78 -0.23 9.28
CA LEU A 39 -0.31 -0.85 8.03
C LEU A 39 -0.82 -2.28 7.88
N LEU A 40 -0.82 -3.06 8.96
CA LEU A 40 -1.34 -4.44 8.92
C LEU A 40 -2.83 -4.46 8.61
N LEU A 41 -3.62 -3.53 9.17
CA LEU A 41 -5.03 -3.41 8.83
C LEU A 41 -5.23 -3.06 7.36
N LEU A 42 -4.42 -2.16 6.83
CA LEU A 42 -4.48 -1.78 5.41
C LEU A 42 -4.17 -2.96 4.50
N ILE A 43 -3.12 -3.71 4.82
CA ILE A 43 -2.74 -4.90 4.06
C ILE A 43 -3.86 -5.94 4.08
N ASP A 44 -4.49 -6.15 5.24
CA ASP A 44 -5.59 -7.10 5.37
C ASP A 44 -6.76 -6.73 4.45
N HIS A 45 -7.17 -5.47 4.46
CA HIS A 45 -8.26 -4.99 3.59
C HIS A 45 -7.92 -5.12 2.11
N CYS A 46 -6.72 -4.76 1.73
CA CYS A 46 -6.28 -4.86 0.34
C CYS A 46 -6.20 -6.32 -0.12
N SER A 47 -5.72 -7.21 0.74
CA SER A 47 -5.63 -8.63 0.44
C SER A 47 -7.00 -9.26 0.23
N ARG A 48 -7.98 -8.90 1.05
CA ARG A 48 -9.35 -9.37 0.90
C ARG A 48 -9.97 -8.93 -0.42
N TRP A 49 -9.78 -7.67 -0.76
CA TRP A 49 -10.25 -7.14 -2.03
C TRP A 49 -9.63 -7.89 -3.21
N LEU A 50 -8.33 -8.14 -3.12
CA LEU A 50 -7.59 -8.85 -4.18
C LEU A 50 -8.15 -10.26 -4.40
N VAL A 51 -8.43 -10.98 -3.31
CA VAL A 51 -9.01 -12.32 -3.37
C VAL A 51 -10.40 -12.28 -4.02
N GLU A 52 -11.25 -11.35 -3.59
CA GLU A 52 -12.61 -11.22 -4.14
C GLU A 52 -12.60 -10.85 -5.62
N THR A 53 -11.70 -9.97 -6.03
CA THR A 53 -11.55 -9.58 -7.43
C THR A 53 -11.08 -10.77 -8.27
N SER A 54 -10.15 -11.56 -7.75
CA SER A 54 -9.66 -12.76 -8.43
C SER A 54 -10.77 -13.81 -8.59
N LYS A 55 -11.65 -13.95 -7.59
CA LYS A 55 -12.79 -14.86 -7.68
C LYS A 55 -13.78 -14.44 -8.77
N LYS A 56 -14.05 -13.14 -8.89
CA LYS A 56 -14.95 -12.61 -9.91
C LYS A 56 -14.43 -12.83 -11.32
N SER A 57 -13.12 -12.81 -11.50
CA SER A 57 -12.48 -13.00 -12.79
C SER A 57 -12.27 -14.49 -13.14
N GLN A 58 -12.51 -15.40 -12.20
CA GLN A 58 -12.35 -16.85 -12.42
C GLN A 58 -13.70 -17.54 -12.44
N VAL A 59 -13.81 -18.54 -13.34
CA VAL A 59 -15.04 -19.33 -13.54
C VAL A 59 -15.26 -20.34 -12.42
N PHE A 60 -14.25 -20.60 -11.60
CA PHE A 60 -14.32 -21.61 -10.54
C PHE A 60 -14.68 -21.00 -9.21
N PRO A 61 -15.76 -21.46 -8.56
CA PRO A 61 -16.07 -21.01 -7.21
C PRO A 61 -15.02 -21.55 -6.24
N ALA A 62 -14.49 -20.67 -5.37
CA ALA A 62 -13.59 -21.10 -4.32
C ALA A 62 -14.39 -21.83 -3.24
N THR A 63 -14.32 -23.17 -3.23
CA THR A 63 -15.11 -24.00 -2.32
C THR A 63 -14.37 -24.37 -1.04
N SER A 64 -13.06 -24.10 -0.95
CA SER A 64 -12.26 -24.42 0.22
C SER A 64 -11.32 -23.28 0.55
N GLU A 65 -10.89 -23.25 1.81
CA GLU A 65 -9.93 -22.26 2.27
C GLU A 65 -8.59 -22.37 1.53
N GLN A 66 -8.16 -23.60 1.23
CA GLN A 66 -6.95 -23.84 0.47
C GLN A 66 -7.04 -23.21 -0.93
N THR A 67 -8.17 -23.33 -1.59
CA THR A 67 -8.40 -22.72 -2.90
C THR A 67 -8.32 -21.21 -2.80
N ARG A 68 -8.86 -20.61 -1.72
CA ARG A 68 -8.80 -19.17 -1.51
C ARG A 68 -7.36 -18.70 -1.32
N MET A 69 -6.55 -19.44 -0.56
CA MET A 69 -5.14 -19.14 -0.36
C MET A 69 -4.35 -19.25 -1.67
N ASP A 70 -4.65 -20.27 -2.49
CA ASP A 70 -4.01 -20.44 -3.80
C ASP A 70 -4.33 -19.29 -4.73
N ILE A 71 -5.57 -18.81 -4.75
CA ILE A 71 -5.99 -17.67 -5.55
C ILE A 71 -5.24 -16.41 -5.11
N GLN A 72 -5.15 -16.20 -3.82
CA GLN A 72 -4.44 -15.04 -3.26
C GLN A 72 -2.96 -15.09 -3.62
N ALA A 73 -2.32 -16.24 -3.46
CA ALA A 73 -0.92 -16.40 -3.80
C ALA A 73 -0.66 -16.16 -5.29
N PHE A 74 -1.54 -16.67 -6.17
CA PHE A 74 -1.44 -16.45 -7.60
C PHE A 74 -1.57 -14.98 -7.96
N ALA A 75 -2.55 -14.29 -7.37
CA ALA A 75 -2.76 -12.86 -7.61
C ALA A 75 -1.57 -12.02 -7.16
N GLN A 76 -0.99 -12.34 -6.01
CA GLN A 76 0.20 -11.66 -5.50
C GLN A 76 1.41 -11.90 -6.40
N GLU A 77 1.61 -13.12 -6.88
CA GLU A 77 2.71 -13.46 -7.77
C GLU A 77 2.58 -12.74 -9.11
N SER A 78 1.36 -12.68 -9.66
CA SER A 78 1.10 -11.94 -10.90
C SER A 78 1.39 -10.45 -10.73
N ALA A 79 1.00 -9.87 -9.60
CA ALA A 79 1.29 -8.47 -9.29
C ALA A 79 2.79 -8.23 -9.20
N LYS A 80 3.55 -9.14 -8.58
CA LYS A 80 5.02 -9.02 -8.49
C LYS A 80 5.67 -9.02 -9.86
N GLN A 81 5.19 -9.84 -10.80
CA GLN A 81 5.75 -9.92 -12.14
C GLN A 81 5.54 -8.63 -12.93
N GLU A 82 4.47 -7.90 -12.62
CA GLU A 82 4.18 -6.62 -13.26
C GLU A 82 4.95 -5.45 -12.66
N ILE A 83 5.55 -5.64 -11.49
CA ILE A 83 6.31 -4.58 -10.83
C ILE A 83 7.65 -4.38 -11.53
N ARG A 84 7.86 -3.17 -12.00
CA ARG A 84 9.17 -2.78 -12.53
C ARG A 84 10.10 -2.47 -11.38
N GLN A 85 11.34 -2.96 -11.48
CA GLN A 85 12.37 -2.59 -10.52
C GLN A 85 12.80 -1.16 -10.79
N GLU A 86 12.26 -0.23 -10.04
CA GLU A 86 12.65 1.16 -10.10
C GLU A 86 13.58 1.47 -8.92
N LYS A 87 14.36 2.55 -9.09
CA LYS A 87 15.21 3.02 -8.02
C LYS A 87 14.36 3.41 -6.80
N ALA A 88 14.82 3.04 -5.61
CA ALA A 88 14.13 3.38 -4.37
C ALA A 88 14.01 4.90 -4.21
N VAL A 89 12.87 5.36 -3.70
CA VAL A 89 12.66 6.75 -3.37
C VAL A 89 13.36 7.05 -2.05
N THR A 90 14.23 8.04 -2.06
CA THR A 90 15.00 8.43 -0.88
C THR A 90 14.52 9.78 -0.37
N ALA A 91 14.29 9.87 0.95
CA ALA A 91 13.91 11.13 1.58
C ALA A 91 15.05 12.15 1.46
N GLN A 92 14.66 13.39 1.19
CA GLN A 92 15.59 14.52 1.13
C GLN A 92 15.54 15.29 2.45
N PRO A 93 16.57 16.10 2.78
CA PRO A 93 16.55 16.89 4.01
C PRO A 93 15.33 17.82 4.13
N ARG A 94 14.73 18.21 3.02
CA ARG A 94 13.55 19.08 2.99
C ARG A 94 12.22 18.32 3.01
N SER A 95 12.26 17.00 3.01
CA SER A 95 11.06 16.18 2.98
C SER A 95 10.22 16.39 4.22
N LYS A 96 8.91 16.62 4.03
CA LYS A 96 7.97 16.70 5.13
C LYS A 96 7.63 15.31 5.64
N SER A 97 7.48 15.19 6.95
CA SER A 97 7.13 13.91 7.60
C SER A 97 5.78 14.03 8.27
N PHE A 98 4.95 13.00 8.11
CA PHE A 98 3.62 12.95 8.70
C PHE A 98 3.39 11.58 9.32
N LEU A 99 2.71 11.55 10.47
CA LEU A 99 2.19 10.31 11.04
C LEU A 99 0.79 10.09 10.49
N ILE A 100 0.59 9.00 9.77
CA ILE A 100 -0.70 8.69 9.18
C ILE A 100 -1.62 8.12 10.26
N GLU A 101 -2.79 8.72 10.43
CA GLU A 101 -3.78 8.31 11.41
C GLU A 101 -4.94 7.55 10.80
N GLU A 102 -5.24 7.82 9.53
CA GLU A 102 -6.39 7.25 8.86
C GLU A 102 -6.08 7.02 7.39
N VAL A 103 -6.63 5.95 6.83
CA VAL A 103 -6.52 5.65 5.41
C VAL A 103 -7.92 5.39 4.87
N ASP A 104 -8.32 6.18 3.89
CA ASP A 104 -9.55 5.94 3.14
C ASP A 104 -9.24 5.04 1.95
N ILE A 105 -10.04 4.00 1.78
CA ILE A 105 -9.88 3.03 0.70
C ILE A 105 -11.10 3.11 -0.20
N LYS A 106 -10.88 3.36 -1.48
CA LYS A 106 -11.92 3.28 -2.49
C LYS A 106 -11.60 2.15 -3.45
N PHE A 107 -12.57 1.24 -3.61
CA PHE A 107 -12.45 0.12 -4.52
C PHE A 107 -13.17 0.46 -5.82
N GLY A 108 -12.47 0.36 -6.94
CA GLY A 108 -13.02 0.62 -8.25
C GLY A 108 -12.77 -0.56 -9.19
N GLU A 109 -13.36 -0.50 -10.38
CA GLU A 109 -13.17 -1.54 -11.39
C GLU A 109 -11.72 -1.61 -11.88
N GLU A 110 -11.04 -0.47 -11.88
CA GLU A 110 -9.67 -0.36 -12.38
C GLU A 110 -8.61 -0.51 -11.30
N GLY A 111 -9.00 -0.58 -10.03
CA GLY A 111 -8.03 -0.72 -8.95
C GLY A 111 -8.50 -0.11 -7.64
N ILE A 112 -7.52 0.17 -6.78
CA ILE A 112 -7.74 0.72 -5.45
C ILE A 112 -7.16 2.11 -5.39
N ILE A 113 -7.90 3.04 -4.78
CA ILE A 113 -7.39 4.37 -4.46
C ILE A 113 -7.24 4.46 -2.95
N LEU A 114 -6.03 4.75 -2.50
CA LEU A 114 -5.72 4.94 -1.09
C LEU A 114 -5.50 6.43 -0.82
N THR A 115 -6.21 6.97 0.15
CA THR A 115 -6.03 8.35 0.59
C THR A 115 -5.53 8.33 2.03
N PHE A 116 -4.33 8.84 2.24
CA PHE A 116 -3.71 8.88 3.56
C PHE A 116 -4.00 10.21 4.24
N LYS A 117 -4.50 10.14 5.46
CA LYS A 117 -4.80 11.33 6.26
C LYS A 117 -3.90 11.39 7.48
N ALA A 118 -3.24 12.51 7.63
CA ALA A 118 -2.34 12.75 8.75
C ALA A 118 -2.89 13.88 9.60
N ASN A 119 -2.47 13.90 10.86
CA ASN A 119 -2.70 15.05 11.70
C ASN A 119 -2.01 16.27 11.08
N LYS A 120 -2.56 17.47 11.28
CA LYS A 120 -2.09 18.71 10.65
C LYS A 120 -0.68 19.11 11.04
N THR A 121 -0.10 18.47 12.07
CA THR A 121 1.22 18.83 12.57
C THR A 121 2.26 17.89 11.94
N PRO A 122 3.21 18.38 11.13
CA PRO A 122 4.32 17.56 10.63
C PRO A 122 5.17 17.04 11.79
N LEU A 123 5.69 15.85 11.63
CA LEU A 123 6.62 15.28 12.61
C LEU A 123 7.97 15.96 12.56
#